data_c39e33e919a25ed7bb7cb731bc2a3693
#
_entry.id   c39e33e919a25ed7bb7cb731bc2a3693
#
_cell.length_a   1.000
_cell.length_b   1.000
_cell.length_c   1.000
_cell.angle_alpha   90.00
_cell.angle_beta   90.00
_cell.angle_gamma   90.00
#
_symmetry.space_group_name_H-M   'P 1'
#
loop_
_entity.id
_entity.type
_entity.pdbx_description
1 polymer ?
#
loop_
_entity_poly.entity_id
_entity_poly.type
_entity_poly.pdbx_seq_one_letter_code
_entity_poly.pdbx_strand_id
1 'polypeptide(L)'
;MKLKSVSFLATALVLVASISIAADVSYVNGRAPGDQGPPFSGAVWVDDTLYVSGALGLVNGEVPDDPEDEARAVMNSVKGSIEAAGLTMDDIVVTQVFCSDVSHYGAFNEVYAGYFTSTYPARAFIGSGPLLFGARFEVMVTAIRR
;
A
#
# COMPACT_ATOMS: atom_id res chain seq x y z
N MET A 1 -34.84 -16.19 70.41
CA MET A 1 -33.43 -16.22 69.84
C MET A 1 -33.54 -16.12 68.35
N LYS A 2 -33.23 -14.94 67.72
CA LYS A 2 -33.40 -14.72 66.31
C LYS A 2 -32.02 -14.95 65.62
N LEU A 3 -31.95 -15.99 64.77
CA LEU A 3 -30.76 -16.22 63.88
C LEU A 3 -30.75 -15.13 62.84
N LYS A 4 -29.60 -14.40 62.75
CA LYS A 4 -29.31 -13.49 61.63
C LYS A 4 -28.64 -14.30 60.53
N SER A 5 -29.33 -14.35 59.38
CA SER A 5 -28.76 -14.89 58.12
C SER A 5 -27.72 -13.93 57.60
N VAL A 6 -26.48 -14.41 57.41
CA VAL A 6 -25.38 -13.68 56.76
C VAL A 6 -25.32 -14.16 55.33
N SER A 7 -25.76 -13.30 54.37
CA SER A 7 -25.58 -13.56 52.96
C SER A 7 -24.15 -13.26 52.54
N PHE A 8 -23.41 -14.28 52.11
CA PHE A 8 -22.12 -14.13 51.45
C PHE A 8 -22.35 -13.81 49.96
N LEU A 9 -22.02 -12.58 49.56
CA LEU A 9 -21.99 -12.20 48.15
C LEU A 9 -20.63 -12.63 47.57
N ALA A 10 -20.63 -13.70 46.77
CA ALA A 10 -19.46 -14.16 46.05
C ALA A 10 -19.25 -13.28 44.81
N THR A 11 -18.27 -12.40 44.84
CA THR A 11 -17.86 -11.61 43.65
C THR A 11 -16.98 -12.48 42.76
N ALA A 12 -17.51 -12.91 41.62
CA ALA A 12 -16.73 -13.63 40.63
C ALA A 12 -15.81 -12.64 39.88
N LEU A 13 -14.50 -12.77 40.07
CA LEU A 13 -13.50 -12.02 39.31
C LEU A 13 -13.33 -12.68 37.93
N VAL A 14 -13.85 -12.04 36.88
CA VAL A 14 -13.63 -12.49 35.49
C VAL A 14 -12.28 -12.01 35.04
N LEU A 15 -11.31 -12.91 34.95
CA LEU A 15 -10.00 -12.64 34.38
C LEU A 15 -10.11 -12.65 32.84
N VAL A 16 -10.12 -11.46 32.21
CA VAL A 16 -10.04 -11.33 30.75
C VAL A 16 -8.56 -11.47 30.35
N ALA A 17 -8.18 -12.63 29.86
CA ALA A 17 -6.86 -12.82 29.26
C ALA A 17 -6.84 -12.10 27.92
N SER A 18 -6.03 -11.06 27.77
CA SER A 18 -5.75 -10.42 26.50
C SER A 18 -4.84 -11.35 25.68
N ILE A 19 -5.38 -11.98 24.64
CA ILE A 19 -4.57 -12.72 23.65
C ILE A 19 -3.94 -11.67 22.75
N SER A 20 -2.63 -11.47 22.90
CA SER A 20 -1.84 -10.69 21.91
C SER A 20 -1.55 -11.61 20.73
N ILE A 21 -2.21 -11.37 19.60
CA ILE A 21 -1.90 -12.03 18.33
C ILE A 21 -0.83 -11.16 17.67
N ALA A 22 0.34 -11.74 17.40
CA ALA A 22 1.36 -11.06 16.58
C ALA A 22 0.83 -10.92 15.16
N ALA A 23 1.12 -9.77 14.52
CA ALA A 23 0.74 -9.55 13.12
C ALA A 23 1.42 -10.60 12.21
N ASP A 24 0.68 -11.13 11.24
CA ASP A 24 1.23 -12.00 10.21
C ASP A 24 1.91 -11.12 9.15
N VAL A 25 3.20 -11.37 8.91
CA VAL A 25 4.00 -10.59 7.96
C VAL A 25 4.53 -11.50 6.86
N SER A 26 4.23 -11.17 5.61
CA SER A 26 4.77 -11.88 4.45
C SER A 26 5.16 -10.90 3.32
N TYR A 27 5.93 -11.39 2.34
CA TYR A 27 6.58 -10.53 1.35
C TYR A 27 6.22 -10.98 -0.07
N VAL A 28 5.91 -10.02 -0.94
CA VAL A 28 5.77 -10.23 -2.38
C VAL A 28 7.09 -9.80 -3.03
N ASN A 29 7.69 -10.67 -3.83
CA ASN A 29 9.03 -10.48 -4.36
C ASN A 29 10.03 -10.05 -3.26
N GLY A 30 9.97 -10.80 -2.12
CA GLY A 30 10.80 -10.54 -0.95
C GLY A 30 12.29 -10.67 -1.27
N ARG A 31 13.11 -9.84 -0.62
CA ARG A 31 14.57 -9.86 -0.74
C ARG A 31 15.20 -9.86 0.63
N ALA A 32 16.27 -10.64 0.78
CA ALA A 32 17.09 -10.68 1.99
C ALA A 32 18.39 -9.92 1.79
N PRO A 33 19.06 -9.46 2.88
CA PRO A 33 20.41 -8.93 2.81
C PRO A 33 21.35 -9.93 2.14
N GLY A 34 22.03 -9.50 1.07
CA GLY A 34 22.93 -10.34 0.26
C GLY A 34 22.34 -10.82 -1.07
N ASP A 35 21.04 -10.73 -1.28
CA ASP A 35 20.43 -11.05 -2.57
C ASP A 35 20.87 -10.06 -3.65
N GLN A 36 20.94 -10.57 -4.89
CA GLN A 36 21.23 -9.71 -6.05
C GLN A 36 20.02 -8.83 -6.37
N GLY A 37 20.23 -7.52 -6.60
CA GLY A 37 19.22 -6.55 -7.00
C GLY A 37 18.97 -5.46 -5.95
N PRO A 38 17.87 -4.71 -6.06
CA PRO A 38 17.59 -3.59 -5.17
C PRO A 38 17.31 -4.06 -3.73
N PRO A 39 17.73 -3.27 -2.71
CA PRO A 39 17.61 -3.67 -1.29
C PRO A 39 16.22 -3.41 -0.71
N PHE A 40 15.17 -3.83 -1.42
CA PHE A 40 13.78 -3.73 -0.96
C PHE A 40 12.91 -4.83 -1.57
N SER A 41 11.83 -5.18 -0.90
CA SER A 41 10.80 -6.10 -1.41
C SER A 41 9.81 -5.36 -2.30
N GLY A 42 9.16 -6.06 -3.24
CA GLY A 42 8.14 -5.45 -4.10
C GLY A 42 6.92 -4.99 -3.32
N ALA A 43 6.47 -5.79 -2.35
CA ALA A 43 5.43 -5.41 -1.40
C ALA A 43 5.54 -6.22 -0.11
N VAL A 44 4.88 -5.74 0.95
CA VAL A 44 4.82 -6.38 2.27
C VAL A 44 3.36 -6.48 2.71
N TRP A 45 2.93 -7.67 3.06
CA TRP A 45 1.69 -7.93 3.77
C TRP A 45 1.91 -7.78 5.26
N VAL A 46 1.00 -7.06 5.92
CA VAL A 46 0.83 -7.06 7.37
C VAL A 46 -0.65 -7.34 7.63
N ASP A 47 -0.96 -8.54 8.07
CA ASP A 47 -2.32 -9.08 8.15
C ASP A 47 -3.03 -8.94 6.77
N ASP A 48 -4.13 -8.20 6.70
CA ASP A 48 -4.87 -7.94 5.47
C ASP A 48 -4.45 -6.67 4.72
N THR A 49 -3.40 -5.98 5.18
CA THR A 49 -2.89 -4.75 4.57
C THR A 49 -1.64 -5.01 3.74
N LEU A 50 -1.68 -4.63 2.45
CA LEU A 50 -0.56 -4.69 1.53
C LEU A 50 0.08 -3.30 1.36
N TYR A 51 1.36 -3.20 1.66
CA TYR A 51 2.20 -2.03 1.40
C TYR A 51 3.05 -2.29 0.16
N VAL A 52 2.81 -1.56 -0.92
CA VAL A 52 3.54 -1.70 -2.18
C VAL A 52 4.64 -0.66 -2.25
N SER A 53 5.85 -1.09 -2.60
CA SER A 53 7.00 -0.20 -2.79
C SER A 53 6.80 0.79 -3.93
N GLY A 54 7.55 1.89 -3.93
CA GLY A 54 7.55 2.88 -5.00
C GLY A 54 7.84 2.24 -6.36
N ALA A 55 7.00 2.57 -7.34
CA ALA A 55 7.14 2.14 -8.73
C ALA A 55 7.46 3.34 -9.61
N LEU A 56 8.33 3.15 -10.59
CA LEU A 56 8.66 4.13 -11.63
C LEU A 56 8.07 3.69 -12.97
N GLY A 57 7.78 4.66 -13.83
CA GLY A 57 7.22 4.44 -15.17
C GLY A 57 8.29 4.16 -16.22
N LEU A 58 9.08 3.10 -16.07
CA LEU A 58 10.12 2.74 -17.02
C LEU A 58 9.61 1.71 -18.05
N VAL A 59 9.94 1.94 -19.32
CA VAL A 59 9.73 0.99 -20.43
C VAL A 59 11.11 0.61 -20.97
N ASN A 60 11.46 -0.68 -20.89
CA ASN A 60 12.80 -1.20 -21.24
C ASN A 60 13.95 -0.50 -20.49
N GLY A 61 13.71 0.00 -19.28
CA GLY A 61 14.70 0.68 -18.45
C GLY A 61 14.82 2.19 -18.72
N GLU A 62 14.01 2.74 -19.61
CA GLU A 62 14.00 4.15 -19.99
C GLU A 62 12.67 4.82 -19.64
N VAL A 63 12.73 6.12 -19.35
CA VAL A 63 11.54 6.95 -19.12
C VAL A 63 10.92 7.31 -20.47
N PRO A 64 9.63 7.06 -20.72
CA PRO A 64 8.95 7.53 -21.93
C PRO A 64 9.02 9.06 -22.09
N ASP A 65 9.13 9.54 -23.32
CA ASP A 65 9.18 10.98 -23.61
C ASP A 65 7.87 11.69 -23.24
N ASP A 66 6.74 11.03 -23.51
CA ASP A 66 5.41 11.55 -23.21
C ASP A 66 5.02 11.31 -21.73
N PRO A 67 4.59 12.35 -20.98
CA PRO A 67 4.18 12.21 -19.59
C PRO A 67 3.00 11.25 -19.37
N GLU A 68 2.04 11.16 -20.32
CA GLU A 68 0.91 10.23 -20.21
C GLU A 68 1.36 8.78 -20.39
N ASP A 69 2.31 8.53 -21.29
CA ASP A 69 2.88 7.19 -21.50
C ASP A 69 3.69 6.76 -20.28
N GLU A 70 4.43 7.67 -19.64
CA GLU A 70 5.10 7.39 -18.38
C GLU A 70 4.08 7.14 -17.24
N ALA A 71 3.03 7.96 -17.14
CA ALA A 71 1.96 7.75 -16.17
C ALA A 71 1.30 6.37 -16.37
N ARG A 72 1.08 5.97 -17.62
CA ARG A 72 0.56 4.65 -17.97
C ARG A 72 1.52 3.52 -17.57
N ALA A 73 2.79 3.71 -17.81
CA ALA A 73 3.82 2.74 -17.45
C ALA A 73 3.91 2.54 -15.93
N VAL A 74 3.94 3.62 -15.14
CA VAL A 74 3.98 3.51 -13.67
C VAL A 74 2.71 2.89 -13.10
N MET A 75 1.53 3.24 -13.62
CA MET A 75 0.27 2.67 -13.16
C MET A 75 0.12 1.19 -13.55
N ASN A 76 0.66 0.77 -14.70
CA ASN A 76 0.74 -0.64 -15.06
C ASN A 76 1.70 -1.42 -14.15
N SER A 77 2.81 -0.81 -13.72
CA SER A 77 3.73 -1.41 -12.75
C SER A 77 3.05 -1.61 -11.39
N VAL A 78 2.32 -0.59 -10.89
CA VAL A 78 1.49 -0.71 -9.69
C VAL A 78 0.46 -1.82 -9.83
N LYS A 79 -0.29 -1.83 -10.95
CA LYS A 79 -1.29 -2.86 -11.24
C LYS A 79 -0.70 -4.26 -11.21
N GLY A 80 0.45 -4.47 -11.87
CA GLY A 80 1.14 -5.75 -11.83
C GLY A 80 1.52 -6.21 -10.43
N SER A 81 1.94 -5.29 -9.55
CA SER A 81 2.25 -5.59 -8.14
C SER A 81 1.01 -5.97 -7.33
N ILE A 82 -0.09 -5.27 -7.54
CA ILE A 82 -1.39 -5.53 -6.91
C ILE A 82 -1.94 -6.90 -7.35
N GLU A 83 -1.92 -7.18 -8.66
CA GLU A 83 -2.38 -8.46 -9.22
C GLU A 83 -1.50 -9.64 -8.79
N ALA A 84 -0.18 -9.45 -8.70
CA ALA A 84 0.74 -10.47 -8.17
C ALA A 84 0.46 -10.81 -6.69
N ALA A 85 -0.12 -9.89 -5.94
CA ALA A 85 -0.58 -10.10 -4.56
C ALA A 85 -2.01 -10.70 -4.48
N GLY A 86 -2.68 -10.94 -5.61
CA GLY A 86 -4.04 -11.49 -5.67
C GLY A 86 -5.14 -10.46 -5.43
N LEU A 87 -4.84 -9.17 -5.57
CA LEU A 87 -5.77 -8.05 -5.42
C LEU A 87 -6.09 -7.39 -6.77
N THR A 88 -7.00 -6.43 -6.73
CA THR A 88 -7.39 -5.57 -7.84
C THR A 88 -7.05 -4.11 -7.55
N MET A 89 -7.08 -3.24 -8.55
CA MET A 89 -6.86 -1.81 -8.37
C MET A 89 -7.91 -1.18 -7.43
N ASP A 90 -9.12 -1.72 -7.37
CA ASP A 90 -10.20 -1.24 -6.50
C ASP A 90 -10.00 -1.61 -5.01
N ASP A 91 -9.01 -2.47 -4.67
CA ASP A 91 -8.61 -2.78 -3.30
C ASP A 91 -7.60 -1.76 -2.74
N ILE A 92 -7.07 -0.85 -3.59
CA ILE A 92 -6.19 0.24 -3.15
C ILE A 92 -7.01 1.23 -2.32
N VAL A 93 -6.51 1.59 -1.14
CA VAL A 93 -7.14 2.56 -0.24
C VAL A 93 -6.36 3.86 -0.11
N VAL A 94 -5.05 3.82 -0.36
CA VAL A 94 -4.17 5.00 -0.36
C VAL A 94 -3.24 4.95 -1.56
N THR A 95 -3.07 6.10 -2.23
CA THR A 95 -2.06 6.32 -3.26
C THR A 95 -1.23 7.56 -2.91
N GLN A 96 0.08 7.45 -3.00
CA GLN A 96 1.01 8.57 -2.95
C GLN A 96 1.72 8.67 -4.29
N VAL A 97 1.65 9.85 -4.90
CA VAL A 97 2.32 10.16 -6.16
C VAL A 97 3.36 11.23 -5.90
N PHE A 98 4.62 10.90 -6.11
CA PHE A 98 5.72 11.84 -6.14
C PHE A 98 5.94 12.29 -7.58
N CYS A 99 6.02 13.60 -7.79
CA CYS A 99 6.14 14.19 -9.11
C CYS A 99 7.28 15.20 -9.15
N SER A 100 8.21 15.03 -10.08
CA SER A 100 9.38 15.92 -10.20
C SER A 100 9.00 17.34 -10.64
N ASP A 101 7.89 17.49 -11.39
CA ASP A 101 7.31 18.77 -11.81
C ASP A 101 5.78 18.68 -11.78
N VAL A 102 5.15 19.41 -10.86
CA VAL A 102 3.68 19.39 -10.67
C VAL A 102 2.89 19.92 -11.88
N SER A 103 3.53 20.51 -12.88
CA SER A 103 2.88 20.85 -14.15
C SER A 103 2.33 19.62 -14.87
N HIS A 104 2.85 18.42 -14.59
CA HIS A 104 2.36 17.14 -15.13
C HIS A 104 1.14 16.58 -14.41
N TYR A 105 0.57 17.30 -13.43
CA TYR A 105 -0.61 16.84 -12.67
C TYR A 105 -1.80 16.48 -13.57
N GLY A 106 -2.06 17.28 -14.61
CA GLY A 106 -3.16 17.04 -15.56
C GLY A 106 -2.96 15.73 -16.34
N ALA A 107 -1.80 15.57 -16.96
CA ALA A 107 -1.44 14.36 -17.74
C ALA A 107 -1.52 13.08 -16.89
N PHE A 108 -1.03 13.14 -15.64
CA PHE A 108 -1.15 12.01 -14.73
C PHE A 108 -2.61 11.67 -14.41
N ASN A 109 -3.45 12.67 -14.14
CA ASN A 109 -4.86 12.44 -13.78
C ASN A 109 -5.68 11.81 -14.91
N GLU A 110 -5.46 12.22 -16.17
CA GLU A 110 -6.13 11.63 -17.34
C GLU A 110 -5.92 10.12 -17.40
N VAL A 111 -4.69 9.68 -17.13
CA VAL A 111 -4.33 8.25 -17.11
C VAL A 111 -4.83 7.56 -15.86
N TYR A 112 -4.56 8.15 -14.68
CA TYR A 112 -4.86 7.56 -13.37
C TYR A 112 -6.33 7.18 -13.22
N ALA A 113 -7.24 8.05 -13.68
CA ALA A 113 -8.68 7.86 -13.56
C ALA A 113 -9.17 6.55 -14.21
N GLY A 114 -8.53 6.11 -15.28
CA GLY A 114 -8.91 4.89 -16.01
C GLY A 114 -8.56 3.57 -15.30
N TYR A 115 -7.83 3.61 -14.19
CA TYR A 115 -7.43 2.38 -13.49
C TYR A 115 -8.42 1.91 -12.42
N PHE A 116 -9.42 2.69 -12.07
CA PHE A 116 -10.41 2.39 -11.03
C PHE A 116 -11.79 2.26 -11.62
N THR A 117 -12.56 1.27 -11.16
CA THR A 117 -13.91 0.99 -11.67
C THR A 117 -15.00 1.31 -10.64
N SER A 118 -14.63 1.55 -9.39
CA SER A 118 -15.53 1.79 -8.26
C SER A 118 -15.30 3.18 -7.67
N THR A 119 -14.52 3.27 -6.61
CA THR A 119 -14.25 4.51 -5.86
C THR A 119 -12.76 4.80 -5.86
N TYR A 120 -12.38 6.05 -6.11
CA TYR A 120 -10.97 6.43 -6.02
C TYR A 120 -10.44 6.30 -4.58
N PRO A 121 -9.21 5.79 -4.40
CA PRO A 121 -8.54 5.79 -3.09
C PRO A 121 -8.23 7.20 -2.61
N ALA A 122 -7.98 7.36 -1.30
CA ALA A 122 -7.37 8.58 -0.80
C ALA A 122 -6.03 8.80 -1.49
N ARG A 123 -5.74 10.04 -1.95
CA ARG A 123 -4.51 10.30 -2.70
C ARG A 123 -3.82 11.58 -2.25
N ALA A 124 -2.49 11.52 -2.12
CA ALA A 124 -1.61 12.68 -2.11
C ALA A 124 -0.87 12.75 -3.46
N PHE A 125 -0.77 13.97 -4.04
CA PHE A 125 0.07 14.26 -5.20
C PHE A 125 1.11 15.29 -4.74
N ILE A 126 2.38 14.89 -4.72
CA ILE A 126 3.45 15.59 -3.99
C ILE A 126 4.50 16.05 -5.00
N GLY A 127 4.74 17.36 -5.06
CA GLY A 127 5.92 17.88 -5.75
C GLY A 127 7.19 17.41 -5.02
N SER A 128 8.02 16.63 -5.68
CA SER A 128 9.30 16.16 -5.18
C SER A 128 10.45 16.88 -5.90
N GLY A 129 11.68 16.64 -5.49
CA GLY A 129 12.85 16.90 -6.32
C GLY A 129 12.99 15.86 -7.44
N PRO A 130 14.14 15.84 -8.14
CA PRO A 130 14.41 14.86 -9.18
C PRO A 130 14.23 13.42 -8.67
N LEU A 131 13.56 12.60 -9.45
CA LEU A 131 13.37 11.18 -9.20
C LEU A 131 14.47 10.36 -9.90
N LEU A 132 14.59 9.09 -9.52
CA LEU A 132 15.56 8.18 -10.11
C LEU A 132 15.34 8.06 -11.63
N PHE A 133 16.43 7.91 -12.37
CA PHE A 133 16.46 7.77 -13.85
C PHE A 133 15.87 8.97 -14.62
N GLY A 134 15.63 10.10 -13.95
CA GLY A 134 14.96 11.24 -14.55
C GLY A 134 13.44 11.07 -14.70
N ALA A 135 12.85 10.12 -13.98
CA ALA A 135 11.40 9.90 -13.99
C ALA A 135 10.63 11.14 -13.53
N ARG A 136 9.44 11.32 -14.10
CA ARG A 136 8.49 12.35 -13.67
C ARG A 136 7.63 11.89 -12.51
N PHE A 137 7.34 10.58 -12.46
CA PHE A 137 6.42 10.00 -11.49
C PHE A 137 7.01 8.80 -10.76
N GLU A 138 6.80 8.77 -9.43
CA GLU A 138 6.93 7.58 -8.61
C GLU A 138 5.62 7.39 -7.84
N VAL A 139 5.10 6.16 -7.79
CA VAL A 139 3.82 5.85 -7.17
C VAL A 139 3.98 4.76 -6.13
N MET A 140 3.52 5.04 -4.90
CA MET A 140 3.34 4.06 -3.82
C MET A 140 1.87 3.88 -3.53
N VAL A 141 1.47 2.66 -3.16
CA VAL A 141 0.09 2.38 -2.78
C VAL A 141 0.00 1.51 -1.54
N THR A 142 -1.13 1.64 -0.82
CA THR A 142 -1.55 0.71 0.20
C THR A 142 -2.89 0.12 -0.21
N ALA A 143 -3.02 -1.20 -0.14
CA ALA A 143 -4.26 -1.91 -0.46
C ALA A 143 -4.70 -2.78 0.71
N ILE A 144 -5.98 -3.15 0.75
CA ILE A 144 -6.56 -3.99 1.79
C ILE A 144 -7.29 -5.17 1.16
N ARG A 145 -7.00 -6.38 1.64
CA ARG A 145 -7.78 -7.58 1.30
C ARG A 145 -9.16 -7.45 1.95
N ARG A 146 -10.22 -7.63 1.17
CA ARG A 146 -11.61 -7.58 1.62
C ARG A 146 -12.22 -8.96 1.65
#